data_cd46ea2a3d777197592dcba5b163e50e
#
_entry.id   cd46ea2a3d777197592dcba5b163e50e
#
_cell.length_a   1.000
_cell.length_b   1.000
_cell.length_c   1.000
_cell.angle_alpha   90.00
_cell.angle_beta   90.00
_cell.angle_gamma   90.00
#
_symmetry.space_group_name_H-M   'P 1'
#
loop_
_entity.id
_entity.type
_entity.pdbx_description
1 polymer ?
#
loop_
_entity_poly.entity_id
_entity_poly.type
_entity_poly.pdbx_seq_one_letter_code
_entity_poly.pdbx_strand_id
1 'polypeptide(L)'
;MHGVYIGDNRMLIKTVWGGKLITSNKDMSLMPDLVTFGLIEGPLTKFFLNNIKDGDTFVDVGANIGYYTILAGFRVGASGKVIAFEPNHSVYSLLMDNVAINYLADRVKLFNSAVYSQEGEIPFYTTERFAGNASIHQPDKKYYDYFLVDKGMEENRVKAIALDTFLHTFIDESEMINFIKIDVEGGEYHCFLGMQGLIQSKRIKTIIFEINKLRSKKDSEKLYKLLKEIEKGYRVKFGVINNEGLVNEFPLEQIFQYDFVPFVLMEFLM
;
A
#
# COMPACT_ATOMS: atom_id res chain seq x y z
N MET A 1 10.08 -16.87 -17.36
CA MET A 1 10.99 -15.93 -16.65
C MET A 1 10.64 -14.52 -17.08
N HIS A 2 10.38 -13.63 -16.14
CA HIS A 2 9.87 -12.27 -16.41
C HIS A 2 10.93 -11.17 -16.19
N GLY A 3 12.09 -11.50 -15.63
CA GLY A 3 13.12 -10.54 -15.26
C GLY A 3 14.46 -10.78 -15.95
N VAL A 4 15.19 -9.68 -16.18
CA VAL A 4 16.56 -9.65 -16.69
C VAL A 4 17.41 -8.70 -15.84
N TYR A 5 18.65 -9.08 -15.57
CA TYR A 5 19.62 -8.20 -14.91
C TYR A 5 20.08 -7.09 -15.86
N ILE A 6 20.02 -5.84 -15.42
CA ILE A 6 20.36 -4.67 -16.24
C ILE A 6 21.58 -3.88 -15.72
N GLY A 7 22.36 -4.44 -14.79
CA GLY A 7 23.51 -3.77 -14.15
C GLY A 7 23.12 -3.10 -12.82
N ASP A 8 24.11 -2.61 -12.08
CA ASP A 8 23.98 -1.78 -10.87
C ASP A 8 23.01 -2.35 -9.81
N ASN A 9 23.05 -3.67 -9.61
CA ASN A 9 22.16 -4.40 -8.72
C ASN A 9 20.66 -4.26 -9.08
N ARG A 10 20.32 -3.98 -10.32
CA ARG A 10 18.95 -3.78 -10.80
C ARG A 10 18.48 -4.91 -11.70
N MET A 11 17.22 -5.29 -11.51
CA MET A 11 16.47 -6.22 -12.37
C MET A 11 15.37 -5.46 -13.10
N LEU A 12 15.25 -5.63 -14.39
CA LEU A 12 14.09 -5.17 -15.16
C LEU A 12 13.10 -6.34 -15.29
N ILE A 13 11.87 -6.10 -14.85
CA ILE A 13 10.78 -7.07 -14.83
C ILE A 13 9.71 -6.63 -15.83
N LYS A 14 9.18 -7.60 -16.58
CA LYS A 14 7.93 -7.44 -17.35
C LYS A 14 6.82 -8.18 -16.61
N THR A 15 5.84 -7.44 -16.11
CA THR A 15 4.70 -8.03 -15.40
C THR A 15 3.74 -8.73 -16.38
N VAL A 16 2.93 -9.67 -15.86
CA VAL A 16 1.93 -10.40 -16.69
C VAL A 16 0.81 -9.48 -17.21
N TRP A 17 0.57 -8.33 -16.56
CA TRP A 17 -0.40 -7.33 -16.98
C TRP A 17 0.19 -6.21 -17.85
N GLY A 18 1.46 -6.32 -18.25
CA GLY A 18 2.08 -5.47 -19.27
C GLY A 18 2.97 -4.33 -18.75
N GLY A 19 3.00 -4.06 -17.47
CA GLY A 19 3.87 -3.04 -16.86
C GLY A 19 5.34 -3.49 -16.83
N LYS A 20 6.24 -2.52 -16.69
CA LYS A 20 7.67 -2.72 -16.48
C LYS A 20 8.04 -2.25 -15.09
N LEU A 21 8.89 -2.99 -14.38
CA LEU A 21 9.36 -2.63 -13.06
C LEU A 21 10.87 -2.83 -12.97
N ILE A 22 11.55 -1.88 -12.35
CA ILE A 22 12.93 -2.00 -11.90
C ILE A 22 12.87 -2.30 -10.40
N THR A 23 13.60 -3.34 -9.98
CA THR A 23 13.76 -3.69 -8.56
C THR A 23 15.21 -3.98 -8.25
N SER A 24 15.58 -3.96 -6.97
CA SER A 24 16.92 -4.39 -6.53
C SER A 24 17.04 -5.92 -6.63
N ASN A 25 18.17 -6.42 -7.12
CA ASN A 25 18.47 -7.85 -7.09
C ASN A 25 18.79 -8.37 -5.67
N LYS A 26 18.91 -7.48 -4.70
CA LYS A 26 19.12 -7.80 -3.28
C LYS A 26 17.81 -7.95 -2.50
N ASP A 27 16.72 -7.40 -3.05
CA ASP A 27 15.41 -7.47 -2.39
C ASP A 27 14.82 -8.88 -2.53
N MET A 28 14.61 -9.53 -1.40
CA MET A 28 14.05 -10.89 -1.32
C MET A 28 12.55 -10.87 -0.97
N SER A 29 11.94 -9.69 -0.82
CA SER A 29 10.50 -9.58 -0.55
C SER A 29 9.66 -9.69 -1.81
N LEU A 30 10.01 -8.97 -2.87
CA LEU A 30 9.21 -8.92 -4.10
C LEU A 30 9.94 -9.51 -5.33
N MET A 31 11.26 -9.33 -5.41
CA MET A 31 12.02 -9.67 -6.62
C MET A 31 11.90 -11.14 -7.02
N PRO A 32 11.94 -12.15 -6.12
CA PRO A 32 11.86 -13.56 -6.53
C PRO A 32 10.54 -13.88 -7.25
N ASP A 33 9.41 -13.42 -6.72
CA ASP A 33 8.09 -13.66 -7.32
C ASP A 33 7.94 -12.88 -8.64
N LEU A 34 8.39 -11.65 -8.69
CA LEU A 34 8.37 -10.84 -9.90
C LEU A 34 9.21 -11.45 -11.01
N VAL A 35 10.42 -11.95 -10.72
CA VAL A 35 11.28 -12.61 -11.72
C VAL A 35 10.67 -13.92 -12.22
N THR A 36 10.09 -14.70 -11.30
CA THR A 36 9.56 -16.03 -11.59
C THR A 36 8.20 -15.96 -12.28
N PHE A 37 7.29 -15.19 -11.73
CA PHE A 37 5.89 -15.18 -12.13
C PHE A 37 5.46 -13.90 -12.87
N GLY A 38 6.23 -12.79 -12.77
CA GLY A 38 5.83 -11.47 -13.26
C GLY A 38 4.62 -10.90 -12.51
N LEU A 39 4.36 -11.39 -11.31
CA LEU A 39 3.16 -11.16 -10.53
C LEU A 39 3.49 -11.26 -9.05
N ILE A 40 2.91 -10.38 -8.24
CA ILE A 40 2.80 -10.51 -6.79
C ILE A 40 1.33 -10.47 -6.39
N GLU A 41 1.00 -11.01 -5.23
CA GLU A 41 -0.33 -10.90 -4.63
C GLU A 41 -1.47 -11.09 -5.65
N GLY A 42 -1.47 -12.26 -6.30
CA GLY A 42 -2.40 -12.58 -7.40
C GLY A 42 -3.86 -12.19 -7.16
N PRO A 43 -4.44 -12.46 -5.97
CA PRO A 43 -5.80 -12.04 -5.62
C PRO A 43 -6.02 -10.53 -5.73
N LEU A 44 -5.17 -9.73 -5.10
CA LEU A 44 -5.28 -8.26 -5.10
C LEU A 44 -5.01 -7.67 -6.48
N THR A 45 -4.03 -8.23 -7.21
CA THR A 45 -3.76 -7.84 -8.60
C THR A 45 -4.99 -8.06 -9.49
N LYS A 46 -5.63 -9.22 -9.41
CA LYS A 46 -6.87 -9.50 -10.18
C LYS A 46 -8.00 -8.55 -9.78
N PHE A 47 -8.15 -8.29 -8.47
CA PHE A 47 -9.16 -7.36 -7.99
C PHE A 47 -8.99 -5.98 -8.62
N PHE A 48 -7.79 -5.38 -8.57
CA PHE A 48 -7.56 -4.05 -9.15
C PHE A 48 -7.68 -4.03 -10.67
N LEU A 49 -7.19 -5.05 -11.38
CA LEU A 49 -7.36 -5.16 -12.82
C LEU A 49 -8.84 -5.15 -13.25
N ASN A 50 -9.73 -5.71 -12.45
CA ASN A 50 -11.14 -5.82 -12.76
C ASN A 50 -11.97 -4.60 -12.32
N ASN A 51 -11.55 -3.91 -11.26
CA ASN A 51 -12.37 -2.91 -10.59
C ASN A 51 -11.96 -1.46 -10.85
N ILE A 52 -10.66 -1.16 -11.07
CA ILE A 52 -10.21 0.20 -11.42
C ILE A 52 -10.70 0.54 -12.83
N LYS A 53 -11.33 1.71 -12.98
CA LYS A 53 -11.90 2.22 -14.22
C LYS A 53 -11.19 3.48 -14.69
N ASP A 54 -11.35 3.80 -15.96
CA ASP A 54 -10.90 5.08 -16.52
C ASP A 54 -11.56 6.24 -15.78
N GLY A 55 -10.77 7.25 -15.42
CA GLY A 55 -11.20 8.40 -14.63
C GLY A 55 -11.14 8.21 -13.12
N ASP A 56 -10.85 7.00 -12.59
CA ASP A 56 -10.76 6.77 -11.15
C ASP A 56 -9.58 7.52 -10.52
N THR A 57 -9.74 7.87 -9.24
CA THR A 57 -8.67 8.36 -8.36
C THR A 57 -8.24 7.24 -7.41
N PHE A 58 -6.96 6.90 -7.47
CA PHE A 58 -6.32 5.84 -6.69
C PHE A 58 -5.25 6.42 -5.77
N VAL A 59 -5.28 6.06 -4.49
CA VAL A 59 -4.26 6.43 -3.51
C VAL A 59 -3.53 5.16 -3.06
N ASP A 60 -2.20 5.13 -3.21
CA ASP A 60 -1.32 4.01 -2.86
C ASP A 60 -0.45 4.38 -1.66
N VAL A 61 -0.81 3.88 -0.49
CA VAL A 61 -0.08 4.11 0.76
C VAL A 61 0.81 2.89 1.04
N GLY A 62 2.13 3.13 1.10
CA GLY A 62 3.14 2.07 1.10
C GLY A 62 3.33 1.52 -0.32
N ALA A 63 3.63 2.43 -1.25
CA ALA A 63 3.71 2.08 -2.68
C ALA A 63 4.88 1.16 -3.03
N ASN A 64 5.89 1.07 -2.17
CA ASN A 64 7.09 0.30 -2.42
C ASN A 64 7.72 0.69 -3.79
N ILE A 65 8.19 -0.26 -4.59
CA ILE A 65 8.70 -0.02 -5.94
C ILE A 65 7.63 0.37 -6.96
N GLY A 66 6.34 0.44 -6.55
CA GLY A 66 5.24 0.92 -7.38
C GLY A 66 4.47 -0.14 -8.16
N TYR A 67 4.46 -1.38 -7.73
CA TYR A 67 3.70 -2.42 -8.43
C TYR A 67 2.24 -2.03 -8.63
N TYR A 68 1.53 -1.63 -7.57
CA TYR A 68 0.14 -1.19 -7.67
C TYR A 68 -0.01 0.23 -8.20
N THR A 69 0.92 1.13 -7.91
CA THR A 69 0.98 2.47 -8.50
C THR A 69 0.99 2.42 -10.03
N ILE A 70 1.83 1.57 -10.62
CA ILE A 70 1.95 1.43 -12.08
C ILE A 70 0.70 0.74 -12.66
N LEU A 71 0.22 -0.34 -12.01
CA LEU A 71 -1.01 -1.02 -12.41
C LEU A 71 -2.19 -0.04 -12.43
N ALA A 72 -2.39 0.70 -11.34
CA ALA A 72 -3.43 1.71 -11.26
C ALA A 72 -3.24 2.80 -12.31
N GLY A 73 -2.02 3.31 -12.52
CA GLY A 73 -1.71 4.31 -13.53
C GLY A 73 -2.09 3.91 -14.95
N PHE A 74 -1.98 2.63 -15.30
CA PHE A 74 -2.50 2.11 -16.58
C PHE A 74 -4.03 2.03 -16.60
N ARG A 75 -4.65 1.67 -15.47
CA ARG A 75 -6.10 1.41 -15.41
C ARG A 75 -6.94 2.69 -15.34
N VAL A 76 -6.46 3.71 -14.64
CA VAL A 76 -7.19 4.97 -14.48
C VAL A 76 -7.24 5.81 -15.75
N GLY A 77 -6.47 5.48 -16.79
CA GLY A 77 -6.46 6.19 -18.06
C GLY A 77 -5.90 7.62 -17.95
N ALA A 78 -6.12 8.41 -18.99
CA ALA A 78 -5.61 9.79 -19.07
C ALA A 78 -6.39 10.79 -18.20
N SER A 79 -7.64 10.48 -17.87
CA SER A 79 -8.52 11.32 -17.06
C SER A 79 -8.44 11.03 -15.56
N GLY A 80 -7.88 9.87 -15.17
CA GLY A 80 -7.73 9.48 -13.77
C GLY A 80 -6.43 9.94 -13.14
N LYS A 81 -6.30 9.65 -11.84
CA LYS A 81 -5.16 10.07 -11.02
C LYS A 81 -4.66 8.95 -10.13
N VAL A 82 -3.36 8.91 -9.90
CA VAL A 82 -2.73 8.07 -8.86
C VAL A 82 -1.88 8.95 -7.98
N ILE A 83 -2.02 8.79 -6.67
CA ILE A 83 -1.22 9.49 -5.65
C ILE A 83 -0.57 8.42 -4.79
N ALA A 84 0.76 8.37 -4.77
CA ALA A 84 1.49 7.30 -4.12
C ALA A 84 2.51 7.82 -3.10
N PHE A 85 2.58 7.12 -1.96
CA PHE A 85 3.43 7.45 -0.83
C PHE A 85 4.35 6.28 -0.50
N GLU A 86 5.65 6.56 -0.48
CA GLU A 86 6.69 5.60 -0.08
C GLU A 86 7.75 6.30 0.78
N PRO A 87 7.88 5.96 2.07
CA PRO A 87 8.82 6.63 2.96
C PRO A 87 10.28 6.22 2.76
N ASN A 88 10.59 4.99 2.34
CA ASN A 88 11.94 4.54 2.13
C ASN A 88 12.56 5.22 0.90
N HIS A 89 13.54 6.08 1.10
CA HIS A 89 14.13 6.89 0.02
C HIS A 89 14.75 6.05 -1.10
N SER A 90 15.41 4.93 -0.79
CA SER A 90 16.01 4.07 -1.81
C SER A 90 14.96 3.34 -2.65
N VAL A 91 13.87 2.90 -2.03
CA VAL A 91 12.72 2.29 -2.70
C VAL A 91 11.93 3.32 -3.49
N TYR A 92 11.75 4.52 -2.94
CA TYR A 92 11.12 5.65 -3.63
C TYR A 92 11.87 6.04 -4.92
N SER A 93 13.20 5.95 -4.94
CA SER A 93 13.96 6.17 -6.17
C SER A 93 13.62 5.14 -7.26
N LEU A 94 13.43 3.87 -6.90
CA LEU A 94 12.96 2.85 -7.83
C LEU A 94 11.52 3.11 -8.30
N LEU A 95 10.65 3.56 -7.39
CA LEU A 95 9.28 3.94 -7.73
C LEU A 95 9.25 5.08 -8.77
N MET A 96 10.09 6.10 -8.62
CA MET A 96 10.22 7.17 -9.61
C MET A 96 10.67 6.65 -10.97
N ASP A 97 11.71 5.80 -11.01
CA ASP A 97 12.18 5.16 -12.24
C ASP A 97 11.04 4.34 -12.89
N ASN A 98 10.26 3.62 -12.08
CA ASN A 98 9.17 2.78 -12.56
C ASN A 98 8.01 3.60 -13.16
N VAL A 99 7.67 4.74 -12.57
CA VAL A 99 6.70 5.66 -13.18
C VAL A 99 7.23 6.20 -14.51
N ALA A 100 8.51 6.57 -14.57
CA ALA A 100 9.13 7.13 -15.77
C ALA A 100 9.19 6.12 -16.94
N ILE A 101 9.66 4.89 -16.71
CA ILE A 101 9.77 3.87 -17.78
C ILE A 101 8.43 3.36 -18.32
N ASN A 102 7.34 3.62 -17.59
CA ASN A 102 5.97 3.32 -18.00
C ASN A 102 5.23 4.55 -18.56
N TYR A 103 5.87 5.72 -18.63
CA TYR A 103 5.31 6.97 -19.18
C TYR A 103 4.03 7.42 -18.46
N LEU A 104 4.01 7.34 -17.11
CA LEU A 104 2.85 7.64 -16.29
C LEU A 104 2.95 8.96 -15.50
N ALA A 105 4.00 9.76 -15.72
CA ALA A 105 4.28 10.98 -14.93
C ALA A 105 3.18 12.07 -15.07
N ASP A 106 2.36 12.00 -16.11
CA ASP A 106 1.25 12.93 -16.35
C ASP A 106 0.08 12.72 -15.37
N ARG A 107 -0.11 11.50 -14.88
CA ARG A 107 -1.25 11.11 -14.01
C ARG A 107 -0.86 10.54 -12.65
N VAL A 108 0.42 10.25 -12.42
CA VAL A 108 0.95 9.71 -11.15
C VAL A 108 1.73 10.78 -10.42
N LYS A 109 1.35 11.05 -9.16
CA LYS A 109 2.07 11.92 -8.23
C LYS A 109 2.70 11.10 -7.13
N LEU A 110 4.00 11.32 -6.87
CA LEU A 110 4.80 10.54 -5.94
C LEU A 110 5.28 11.38 -4.77
N PHE A 111 5.25 10.83 -3.56
CA PHE A 111 5.68 11.51 -2.35
C PHE A 111 6.56 10.60 -1.48
N ASN A 112 7.79 11.07 -1.20
CA ASN A 112 8.69 10.38 -0.28
C ASN A 112 8.31 10.72 1.17
N SER A 113 7.26 10.10 1.66
CA SER A 113 6.74 10.29 3.01
C SER A 113 5.89 9.10 3.47
N ALA A 114 5.85 8.89 4.76
CA ALA A 114 4.90 7.98 5.40
C ALA A 114 3.53 8.67 5.55
N VAL A 115 2.45 7.92 5.35
CA VAL A 115 1.13 8.34 5.79
C VAL A 115 0.97 7.97 7.25
N TYR A 116 0.59 8.96 8.08
CA TYR A 116 0.51 8.84 9.52
C TYR A 116 -0.65 9.64 10.09
N SER A 117 -0.83 9.60 11.41
CA SER A 117 -1.91 10.32 12.10
C SER A 117 -1.73 11.83 12.15
N GLN A 118 -0.50 12.33 11.95
CA GLN A 118 -0.17 13.76 11.99
C GLN A 118 1.11 14.04 11.19
N GLU A 119 1.32 15.30 10.86
CA GLU A 119 2.56 15.75 10.21
C GLU A 119 3.75 15.73 11.17
N GLY A 120 4.94 15.48 10.64
CA GLY A 120 6.18 15.48 11.40
C GLY A 120 7.24 14.54 10.84
N GLU A 121 8.10 14.05 11.72
CA GLU A 121 9.08 13.00 11.44
C GLU A 121 8.87 11.85 12.40
N ILE A 122 8.87 10.63 11.86
CA ILE A 122 8.68 9.39 12.63
C ILE A 122 9.85 8.43 12.43
N PRO A 123 10.14 7.55 13.41
CA PRO A 123 11.09 6.46 13.21
C PRO A 123 10.55 5.48 12.17
N PHE A 124 11.46 4.95 11.35
CA PHE A 124 11.15 4.01 10.30
C PHE A 124 12.27 2.98 10.19
N TYR A 125 11.93 1.71 10.28
CA TYR A 125 12.85 0.58 10.34
C TYR A 125 12.89 -0.12 8.99
N THR A 126 14.09 -0.20 8.38
CA THR A 126 14.30 -0.75 7.04
C THR A 126 15.36 -1.82 7.03
N THR A 127 15.28 -2.74 6.06
CA THR A 127 16.38 -3.66 5.72
C THR A 127 16.57 -3.68 4.21
N GLU A 128 17.81 -3.76 3.72
CA GLU A 128 18.08 -3.84 2.29
C GLU A 128 17.51 -5.13 1.68
N ARG A 129 17.62 -6.24 2.41
CA ARG A 129 17.23 -7.56 1.93
C ARG A 129 15.73 -7.79 1.85
N PHE A 130 14.95 -7.13 2.70
CA PHE A 130 13.49 -7.24 2.77
C PHE A 130 12.87 -5.85 2.79
N ALA A 131 13.07 -5.10 1.71
CA ALA A 131 12.61 -3.72 1.60
C ALA A 131 11.09 -3.59 1.74
N GLY A 132 10.32 -4.60 1.31
CA GLY A 132 8.87 -4.67 1.47
C GLY A 132 8.41 -4.78 2.93
N ASN A 133 9.29 -5.20 3.84
CA ASN A 133 8.96 -5.38 5.26
C ASN A 133 9.31 -4.14 6.12
N ALA A 134 9.55 -2.98 5.51
CA ALA A 134 9.85 -1.76 6.23
C ALA A 134 8.63 -1.29 7.05
N SER A 135 8.85 -0.77 8.27
CA SER A 135 7.77 -0.48 9.23
C SER A 135 8.10 0.69 10.15
N ILE A 136 7.05 1.34 10.67
CA ILE A 136 7.15 2.30 11.78
C ILE A 136 7.37 1.60 13.12
N HIS A 137 7.11 0.31 13.21
CA HIS A 137 7.31 -0.49 14.41
C HIS A 137 8.64 -1.22 14.36
N GLN A 138 9.45 -1.09 15.40
CA GLN A 138 10.65 -1.90 15.54
C GLN A 138 10.26 -3.38 15.62
N PRO A 139 10.74 -4.23 14.71
CA PRO A 139 10.49 -5.66 14.77
C PRO A 139 11.05 -6.28 16.06
N ASP A 140 10.40 -7.32 16.54
CA ASP A 140 10.89 -8.06 17.69
C ASP A 140 11.96 -9.10 17.30
N LYS A 141 12.59 -9.71 18.31
CA LYS A 141 13.65 -10.69 18.09
C LYS A 141 13.15 -11.92 17.28
N LYS A 142 11.91 -12.36 17.48
CA LYS A 142 11.36 -13.51 16.75
C LYS A 142 11.23 -13.25 15.26
N TYR A 143 10.92 -12.01 14.89
CA TYR A 143 10.88 -11.58 13.50
C TYR A 143 12.25 -11.67 12.85
N TYR A 144 13.30 -11.19 13.54
CA TYR A 144 14.69 -11.29 13.05
C TYR A 144 15.12 -12.75 12.86
N ASP A 145 14.82 -13.60 13.84
CA ASP A 145 15.18 -15.01 13.81
C ASP A 145 14.48 -15.76 12.65
N TYR A 146 13.23 -15.40 12.36
CA TYR A 146 12.45 -16.04 11.29
C TYR A 146 12.93 -15.67 9.89
N PHE A 147 13.24 -14.41 9.65
CA PHE A 147 13.68 -13.93 8.34
C PHE A 147 15.18 -14.00 8.12
N LEU A 148 15.94 -14.59 9.06
CA LEU A 148 17.42 -14.62 9.02
C LEU A 148 18.01 -13.22 8.72
N VAL A 149 17.39 -12.19 9.27
CA VAL A 149 17.82 -10.81 9.06
C VAL A 149 19.12 -10.61 9.85
N ASP A 150 20.23 -10.88 9.20
CA ASP A 150 21.55 -10.59 9.72
C ASP A 150 21.70 -9.07 9.83
N LYS A 151 21.94 -8.57 11.03
CA LYS A 151 22.54 -7.27 11.41
C LYS A 151 22.32 -6.02 10.53
N GLY A 152 21.31 -6.02 9.65
CA GLY A 152 21.13 -5.00 8.62
C GLY A 152 19.87 -4.15 8.78
N MET A 153 19.27 -4.08 9.99
CA MET A 153 18.17 -3.16 10.21
C MET A 153 18.72 -1.77 10.53
N GLU A 154 18.23 -0.80 9.78
CA GLU A 154 18.53 0.61 9.98
C GLU A 154 17.29 1.30 10.53
N GLU A 155 17.46 2.09 11.58
CA GLU A 155 16.47 3.06 12.03
C GLU A 155 16.76 4.38 11.34
N ASN A 156 15.79 4.84 10.57
CA ASN A 156 15.80 6.11 9.86
C ASN A 156 14.69 7.02 10.40
N ARG A 157 14.78 8.31 10.15
CA ARG A 157 13.66 9.22 10.33
C ARG A 157 13.10 9.58 8.97
N VAL A 158 11.78 9.48 8.84
CA VAL A 158 11.08 9.79 7.59
C VAL A 158 10.02 10.85 7.84
N LYS A 159 9.77 11.66 6.81
CA LYS A 159 8.67 12.62 6.82
C LYS A 159 7.35 11.86 6.95
N ALA A 160 6.47 12.34 7.82
CA ALA A 160 5.12 11.85 8.01
C ALA A 160 4.10 12.92 7.61
N ILE A 161 3.00 12.50 7.01
CA ILE A 161 1.87 13.36 6.62
C ILE A 161 0.54 12.72 6.99
N ALA A 162 -0.46 13.54 7.27
CA ALA A 162 -1.85 13.08 7.38
C ALA A 162 -2.55 13.28 6.02
N LEU A 163 -3.30 12.29 5.56
CA LEU A 163 -4.02 12.38 4.28
C LEU A 163 -5.04 13.51 4.28
N ASP A 164 -5.70 13.77 5.42
CA ASP A 164 -6.69 14.82 5.57
C ASP A 164 -6.16 16.21 5.19
N THR A 165 -4.94 16.53 5.61
CA THR A 165 -4.33 17.83 5.33
C THR A 165 -3.60 17.85 3.99
N PHE A 166 -3.12 16.72 3.54
CA PHE A 166 -2.25 16.63 2.37
C PHE A 166 -3.02 16.56 1.05
N LEU A 167 -4.07 15.74 0.98
CA LEU A 167 -4.77 15.47 -0.28
C LEU A 167 -5.58 16.66 -0.81
N HIS A 168 -5.97 17.62 0.03
CA HIS A 168 -6.63 18.86 -0.42
C HIS A 168 -5.84 19.64 -1.49
N THR A 169 -4.52 19.43 -1.54
CA THR A 169 -3.66 20.10 -2.55
C THR A 169 -3.77 19.46 -3.94
N PHE A 170 -4.19 18.19 -4.03
CA PHE A 170 -4.13 17.38 -5.25
C PHE A 170 -5.48 16.87 -5.74
N ILE A 171 -6.47 16.86 -4.86
CA ILE A 171 -7.81 16.34 -5.13
C ILE A 171 -8.83 17.41 -4.73
N ASP A 172 -9.66 17.83 -5.67
CA ASP A 172 -10.72 18.78 -5.39
C ASP A 172 -11.70 18.27 -4.33
N GLU A 173 -12.30 19.18 -3.54
CA GLU A 173 -13.21 18.80 -2.46
C GLU A 173 -14.44 18.01 -2.95
N SER A 174 -14.85 18.18 -4.19
CA SER A 174 -15.96 17.45 -4.82
C SER A 174 -15.55 16.11 -5.43
N GLU A 175 -14.26 15.83 -5.52
CA GLU A 175 -13.74 14.63 -6.19
C GLU A 175 -13.74 13.43 -5.25
N MET A 176 -14.20 12.28 -5.77
CA MET A 176 -14.22 11.02 -5.06
C MET A 176 -12.86 10.31 -5.17
N ILE A 177 -12.43 9.71 -4.08
CA ILE A 177 -11.32 8.75 -4.06
C ILE A 177 -11.92 7.36 -4.22
N ASN A 178 -11.71 6.74 -5.38
CA ASN A 178 -12.31 5.44 -5.69
C ASN A 178 -11.66 4.32 -4.89
N PHE A 179 -10.33 4.38 -4.75
CA PHE A 179 -9.56 3.37 -4.02
C PHE A 179 -8.45 4.01 -3.18
N ILE A 180 -8.33 3.55 -1.94
CA ILE A 180 -7.14 3.73 -1.11
C ILE A 180 -6.59 2.34 -0.77
N LYS A 181 -5.36 2.03 -1.21
CA LYS A 181 -4.62 0.87 -0.72
C LYS A 181 -3.73 1.30 0.43
N ILE A 182 -3.74 0.56 1.52
CA ILE A 182 -2.89 0.77 2.70
C ILE A 182 -2.16 -0.53 3.01
N ASP A 183 -0.86 -0.49 2.84
CA ASP A 183 0.03 -1.62 3.07
C ASP A 183 1.34 -1.06 3.64
N VAL A 184 1.36 -0.91 4.96
CA VAL A 184 2.41 -0.18 5.69
C VAL A 184 3.00 -0.98 6.85
N GLU A 185 2.78 -2.29 6.80
CA GLU A 185 3.41 -3.26 7.66
C GLU A 185 3.23 -2.95 9.17
N GLY A 186 1.96 -2.75 9.55
CA GLY A 186 1.52 -2.54 10.93
C GLY A 186 1.18 -1.10 11.31
N GLY A 187 1.34 -0.14 10.40
CA GLY A 187 1.02 1.27 10.61
C GLY A 187 -0.42 1.67 10.25
N GLU A 188 -1.28 0.73 9.90
CA GLU A 188 -2.64 0.95 9.35
C GLU A 188 -3.48 1.81 10.28
N TYR A 189 -3.42 1.60 11.60
CA TYR A 189 -4.13 2.41 12.59
C TYR A 189 -3.84 3.90 12.45
N HIS A 190 -2.58 4.26 12.27
CA HIS A 190 -2.16 5.65 12.11
C HIS A 190 -2.59 6.24 10.77
N CYS A 191 -2.62 5.42 9.70
CA CYS A 191 -3.17 5.84 8.41
C CYS A 191 -4.66 6.17 8.53
N PHE A 192 -5.45 5.31 9.20
CA PHE A 192 -6.87 5.57 9.44
C PHE A 192 -7.12 6.81 10.31
N LEU A 193 -6.28 7.08 11.30
CA LEU A 193 -6.35 8.33 12.08
C LEU A 193 -6.08 9.57 11.22
N GLY A 194 -5.13 9.48 10.28
CA GLY A 194 -4.75 10.59 9.40
C GLY A 194 -5.73 10.86 8.25
N MET A 195 -6.83 10.09 8.14
CA MET A 195 -7.85 10.26 7.09
C MET A 195 -9.29 10.38 7.64
N GLN A 196 -9.45 10.72 8.92
CA GLN A 196 -10.77 10.82 9.55
C GLN A 196 -11.66 11.88 8.87
N GLY A 197 -11.10 13.01 8.45
CA GLY A 197 -11.81 14.05 7.72
C GLY A 197 -12.29 13.58 6.34
N LEU A 198 -11.47 12.82 5.61
CA LEU A 198 -11.85 12.20 4.34
C LEU A 198 -12.98 11.18 4.52
N ILE A 199 -12.95 10.39 5.59
CA ILE A 199 -14.03 9.46 5.94
C ILE A 199 -15.32 10.24 6.25
N GLN A 200 -15.22 11.28 7.08
CA GLN A 200 -16.37 12.13 7.46
C GLN A 200 -17.00 12.84 6.25
N SER A 201 -16.18 13.26 5.31
CA SER A 201 -16.66 13.92 4.09
C SER A 201 -17.30 12.96 3.08
N LYS A 202 -17.28 11.64 3.35
CA LYS A 202 -17.81 10.58 2.47
C LYS A 202 -17.20 10.58 1.07
N ARG A 203 -15.93 10.95 0.98
CA ARG A 203 -15.21 11.08 -0.31
C ARG A 203 -14.43 9.83 -0.70
N ILE A 204 -14.49 8.78 0.11
CA ILE A 204 -13.81 7.52 -0.14
C ILE A 204 -14.85 6.47 -0.49
N LYS A 205 -14.63 5.74 -1.60
CA LYS A 205 -15.49 4.62 -1.97
C LYS A 205 -14.99 3.31 -1.37
N THR A 206 -13.71 2.98 -1.55
CA THR A 206 -13.16 1.68 -1.12
C THR A 206 -11.78 1.86 -0.52
N ILE A 207 -11.56 1.24 0.64
CA ILE A 207 -10.23 1.11 1.26
C ILE A 207 -9.86 -0.37 1.29
N ILE A 208 -8.64 -0.71 0.83
CA ILE A 208 -8.06 -2.03 0.95
C ILE A 208 -6.86 -1.92 1.88
N PHE A 209 -6.79 -2.80 2.89
CA PHE A 209 -5.73 -2.78 3.90
C PHE A 209 -5.45 -4.18 4.41
N GLU A 210 -4.33 -4.36 5.11
CA GLU A 210 -4.03 -5.62 5.79
C GLU A 210 -4.34 -5.57 7.30
N ILE A 211 -4.60 -6.72 7.86
CA ILE A 211 -4.57 -6.94 9.30
C ILE A 211 -3.38 -7.84 9.59
N ASN A 212 -2.40 -7.30 10.33
CA ASN A 212 -1.21 -8.01 10.74
C ASN A 212 -0.93 -7.72 12.22
N LYS A 213 -1.51 -8.55 13.12
CA LYS A 213 -1.41 -8.32 14.56
C LYS A 213 0.01 -8.47 15.11
N LEU A 214 0.83 -9.29 14.46
CA LEU A 214 2.22 -9.47 14.87
C LEU A 214 3.04 -8.21 14.62
N ARG A 215 2.72 -7.47 13.55
CA ARG A 215 3.39 -6.22 13.17
C ARG A 215 2.81 -5.03 13.91
N SER A 216 1.48 -4.89 13.90
CA SER A 216 0.77 -3.75 14.50
C SER A 216 0.70 -3.78 16.04
N LYS A 217 0.97 -4.94 16.67
CA LYS A 217 1.04 -5.07 18.13
C LYS A 217 -0.20 -4.47 18.82
N LYS A 218 0.01 -3.50 19.74
CA LYS A 218 -1.07 -2.82 20.46
C LYS A 218 -1.99 -1.97 19.59
N ASP A 219 -1.53 -1.59 18.41
CA ASP A 219 -2.32 -0.76 17.49
C ASP A 219 -3.40 -1.57 16.79
N SER A 220 -3.27 -2.91 16.72
CA SER A 220 -4.33 -3.78 16.18
C SER A 220 -5.66 -3.65 16.94
N GLU A 221 -5.63 -3.60 18.28
CA GLU A 221 -6.84 -3.41 19.09
C GLU A 221 -7.44 -2.02 18.89
N LYS A 222 -6.59 -0.99 18.73
CA LYS A 222 -7.03 0.37 18.48
C LYS A 222 -7.65 0.48 17.08
N LEU A 223 -7.04 -0.16 16.08
CA LEU A 223 -7.58 -0.25 14.72
C LEU A 223 -8.98 -0.89 14.73
N TYR A 224 -9.13 -2.03 15.41
CA TYR A 224 -10.43 -2.68 15.54
C TYR A 224 -11.51 -1.76 16.12
N LYS A 225 -11.21 -1.06 17.23
CA LYS A 225 -12.15 -0.11 17.86
C LYS A 225 -12.51 1.03 16.91
N LEU A 226 -11.52 1.60 16.23
CA LEU A 226 -11.73 2.67 15.26
C LEU A 226 -12.61 2.22 14.09
N LEU A 227 -12.36 1.04 13.53
CA LEU A 227 -13.19 0.48 12.44
C LEU A 227 -14.63 0.19 12.91
N LYS A 228 -14.81 -0.24 14.16
CA LYS A 228 -16.16 -0.40 14.74
C LYS A 228 -16.89 0.94 14.93
N GLU A 229 -16.19 2.02 15.22
CA GLU A 229 -16.77 3.35 15.27
C GLU A 229 -17.16 3.83 13.87
N ILE A 230 -16.33 3.59 12.87
CA ILE A 230 -16.65 3.87 11.47
C ILE A 230 -17.88 3.07 11.02
N GLU A 231 -17.94 1.77 11.33
CA GLU A 231 -19.09 0.91 10.99
C GLU A 231 -20.40 1.41 11.61
N LYS A 232 -20.36 1.96 12.85
CA LYS A 232 -21.53 2.53 13.50
C LYS A 232 -21.94 3.89 12.91
N GLY A 233 -20.99 4.70 12.48
CA GLY A 233 -21.23 6.06 11.98
C GLY A 233 -21.58 6.14 10.51
N TYR A 234 -21.21 5.11 9.73
CA TYR A 234 -21.34 5.09 8.27
C TYR A 234 -21.88 3.74 7.78
N ARG A 235 -22.57 3.78 6.64
CA ARG A 235 -22.96 2.54 5.96
C ARG A 235 -21.73 1.96 5.25
N VAL A 236 -21.06 1.01 5.89
CA VAL A 236 -19.91 0.32 5.32
C VAL A 236 -20.13 -1.18 5.30
N LYS A 237 -19.48 -1.85 4.35
CA LYS A 237 -19.35 -3.30 4.30
C LYS A 237 -17.88 -3.68 4.39
N PHE A 238 -17.62 -4.77 5.10
CA PHE A 238 -16.30 -5.38 5.14
C PHE A 238 -16.31 -6.69 4.36
N GLY A 239 -15.14 -7.03 3.82
CA GLY A 239 -14.94 -8.29 3.14
C GLY A 239 -13.45 -8.62 3.02
N VAL A 240 -13.19 -9.79 2.48
CA VAL A 240 -11.84 -10.30 2.18
C VAL A 240 -11.78 -10.66 0.70
N ILE A 241 -10.70 -10.27 0.03
CA ILE A 241 -10.47 -10.60 -1.37
C ILE A 241 -9.97 -12.05 -1.45
N ASN A 242 -10.69 -12.90 -2.17
CA ASN A 242 -10.38 -14.32 -2.35
C ASN A 242 -9.38 -14.56 -3.50
N ASN A 243 -8.98 -15.80 -3.71
CA ASN A 243 -7.98 -16.18 -4.73
C ASN A 243 -8.39 -15.86 -6.18
N GLU A 244 -9.67 -15.68 -6.44
CA GLU A 244 -10.22 -15.28 -7.74
C GLU A 244 -10.23 -13.76 -7.93
N GLY A 245 -9.88 -12.98 -6.88
CA GLY A 245 -9.95 -11.52 -6.88
C GLY A 245 -11.38 -11.01 -6.67
N LEU A 246 -12.25 -11.82 -6.09
CA LEU A 246 -13.62 -11.45 -5.74
C LEU A 246 -13.70 -11.14 -4.24
N VAL A 247 -14.66 -10.30 -3.87
CA VAL A 247 -14.89 -9.93 -2.46
C VAL A 247 -15.90 -10.88 -1.84
N ASN A 248 -15.51 -11.56 -0.78
CA ASN A 248 -16.41 -12.28 0.11
C ASN A 248 -16.72 -11.38 1.31
N GLU A 249 -17.99 -11.03 1.50
CA GLU A 249 -18.41 -10.21 2.65
C GLU A 249 -18.26 -11.01 3.95
N PHE A 250 -17.66 -10.36 4.96
CA PHE A 250 -17.50 -10.91 6.31
C PHE A 250 -17.74 -9.80 7.35
N PRO A 251 -18.39 -10.10 8.48
CA PRO A 251 -18.42 -9.20 9.63
C PRO A 251 -17.01 -8.87 10.11
N LEU A 252 -16.79 -7.63 10.51
CA LEU A 252 -15.47 -7.17 10.98
C LEU A 252 -14.94 -8.03 12.14
N GLU A 253 -15.83 -8.48 13.04
CA GLU A 253 -15.49 -9.34 14.18
C GLU A 253 -14.89 -10.68 13.73
N GLN A 254 -15.37 -11.25 12.63
CA GLN A 254 -14.84 -12.51 12.10
C GLN A 254 -13.47 -12.29 11.46
N ILE A 255 -13.30 -11.20 10.72
CA ILE A 255 -12.01 -10.85 10.10
C ILE A 255 -10.94 -10.69 11.19
N PHE A 256 -11.26 -10.00 12.30
CA PHE A 256 -10.34 -9.79 13.41
C PHE A 256 -10.12 -11.02 14.33
N GLN A 257 -10.72 -12.18 14.04
CA GLN A 257 -10.33 -13.42 14.72
C GLN A 257 -8.96 -13.95 14.26
N TYR A 258 -8.55 -13.61 13.05
CA TYR A 258 -7.28 -14.02 12.47
C TYR A 258 -6.15 -13.07 12.87
N ASP A 259 -4.93 -13.59 12.98
CA ASP A 259 -3.73 -12.80 13.27
C ASP A 259 -3.19 -12.09 12.03
N PHE A 260 -3.46 -12.64 10.85
CA PHE A 260 -3.06 -12.08 9.58
C PHE A 260 -4.18 -12.26 8.53
N VAL A 261 -4.58 -11.15 7.90
CA VAL A 261 -5.48 -11.11 6.75
C VAL A 261 -4.93 -10.10 5.74
N PRO A 262 -4.42 -10.54 4.59
CA PRO A 262 -3.64 -9.68 3.71
C PRO A 262 -4.49 -8.65 2.95
N PHE A 263 -5.75 -8.95 2.64
CA PHE A 263 -6.56 -8.12 1.75
C PHE A 263 -7.96 -7.93 2.32
N VAL A 264 -8.07 -7.07 3.33
CA VAL A 264 -9.35 -6.64 3.88
C VAL A 264 -9.85 -5.47 3.05
N LEU A 265 -11.10 -5.54 2.66
CA LEU A 265 -11.79 -4.48 1.94
C LEU A 265 -12.84 -3.85 2.85
N MET A 266 -12.87 -2.52 2.88
CA MET A 266 -13.95 -1.71 3.45
C MET A 266 -14.55 -0.85 2.36
N GLU A 267 -15.84 -1.03 2.08
CA GLU A 267 -16.59 -0.29 1.06
C GLU A 267 -17.65 0.60 1.72
N PHE A 268 -17.63 1.87 1.34
CA PHE A 268 -18.66 2.84 1.75
C PHE A 268 -19.87 2.76 0.80
N LEU A 269 -21.02 2.48 1.37
CA LEU A 269 -22.31 2.43 0.64
C LEU A 269 -22.89 3.84 0.62
N MET A 270 -22.79 4.50 -0.54
CA MET A 270 -23.30 5.85 -0.79
C MET A 270 -24.82 5.88 -0.86
#